data_8ab50a64973f6fce688fb0ad0da69cf4
#
_entry.id   8ab50a64973f6fce688fb0ad0da69cf4
#
_cell.length_a   1.000
_cell.length_b   1.000
_cell.length_c   1.000
_cell.angle_alpha   90.00
_cell.angle_beta   90.00
_cell.angle_gamma   90.00
#
_symmetry.space_group_name_H-M   'P 1'
#
loop_
_entity.id
_entity.type
_entity.pdbx_description
1 polymer ?
#
loop_
_entity_poly.entity_id
_entity_poly.type
_entity_poly.pdbx_seq_one_letter_code
_entity_poly.pdbx_strand_id
1 'polypeptide(L)'
;MLLVVEQFLNGLQFGLLLFLLAAGLTLVFGIMDLVNLAHGSLYMMGAYFAATFVAWTGSFIFGIVLALGATLLLGIVLEFVALRHLYGRDHLDHVLATFGLILFFNDAVRLIWGPAGLALPLPPWLTVPVQILPGVYYPAYRLAIIVVALAIALMLYIVVMRTRVGMLIRAGASNREMIGALGINIKLLYTLVFGLGAALAGLAGLMQAPILTVQIGMGENILILAFVIIVIGGIGSIRGAFLAAIFVGMIDTLGRAFLPDLLRKILSSAAASTAAPALSSMLIYLLMAIVLVIRPEGLFPASKR
;
A
#
# COMPACT_ATOMS: atom_id res chain seq x y z
N MET A 1 17.21 22.39 -11.55
CA MET A 1 16.78 22.54 -10.14
C MET A 1 15.27 22.29 -10.00
N LEU A 2 14.43 22.90 -10.82
CA LEU A 2 12.96 22.71 -10.76
C LEU A 2 12.52 21.24 -10.93
N LEU A 3 13.07 20.53 -11.92
CA LEU A 3 12.79 19.11 -12.17
C LEU A 3 13.14 18.22 -10.94
N VAL A 4 14.22 18.53 -10.24
CA VAL A 4 14.62 17.74 -9.06
C VAL A 4 13.60 17.86 -7.93
N VAL A 5 13.08 19.08 -7.69
CA VAL A 5 12.04 19.33 -6.69
C VAL A 5 10.75 18.59 -7.06
N GLU A 6 10.36 18.63 -8.33
CA GLU A 6 9.17 17.94 -8.82
C GLU A 6 9.31 16.42 -8.65
N GLN A 7 10.44 15.85 -9.03
CA GLN A 7 10.67 14.40 -8.90
C GLN A 7 10.81 13.97 -7.43
N PHE A 8 11.34 14.83 -6.56
CA PHE A 8 11.34 14.57 -5.13
C PHE A 8 9.92 14.49 -4.56
N LEU A 9 9.04 15.41 -4.94
CA LEU A 9 7.63 15.39 -4.54
C LEU A 9 6.89 14.17 -5.12
N ASN A 10 7.17 13.79 -6.36
CA ASN A 10 6.61 12.59 -6.98
C ASN A 10 7.06 11.32 -6.23
N GLY A 11 8.34 11.23 -5.86
CA GLY A 11 8.88 10.13 -5.07
C GLY A 11 8.28 10.06 -3.67
N LEU A 12 8.11 11.21 -3.02
CA LEU A 12 7.43 11.29 -1.72
C LEU A 12 5.96 10.85 -1.83
N GLN A 13 5.23 11.35 -2.83
CA GLN A 13 3.83 10.98 -3.08
C GLN A 13 3.70 9.48 -3.33
N PHE A 14 4.53 8.89 -4.19
CA PHE A 14 4.52 7.48 -4.47
C PHE A 14 4.91 6.63 -3.25
N GLY A 15 5.97 7.03 -2.52
CA GLY A 15 6.38 6.38 -1.28
C GLY A 15 5.29 6.39 -0.21
N LEU A 16 4.55 7.48 -0.08
CA LEU A 16 3.44 7.57 0.86
C LEU A 16 2.24 6.69 0.46
N LEU A 17 1.94 6.55 -0.83
CA LEU A 17 0.95 5.58 -1.31
C LEU A 17 1.38 4.13 -1.01
N LEU A 18 2.64 3.81 -1.27
CA LEU A 18 3.21 2.51 -0.91
C LEU A 18 3.16 2.27 0.60
N PHE A 19 3.38 3.31 1.41
CA PHE A 19 3.24 3.22 2.86
C PHE A 19 1.82 2.85 3.29
N LEU A 20 0.78 3.43 2.71
CA LEU A 20 -0.61 3.09 3.06
C LEU A 20 -0.86 1.58 2.87
N LEU A 21 -0.44 1.04 1.73
CA LEU A 21 -0.58 -0.38 1.44
C LEU A 21 0.28 -1.24 2.38
N ALA A 22 1.55 -0.88 2.55
CA ALA A 22 2.49 -1.61 3.40
C ALA A 22 2.12 -1.53 4.88
N ALA A 23 1.55 -0.42 5.37
CA ALA A 23 1.08 -0.28 6.74
C ALA A 23 -0.07 -1.24 7.05
N GLY A 24 -1.04 -1.37 6.12
CA GLY A 24 -2.11 -2.36 6.24
C GLY A 24 -1.57 -3.78 6.31
N LEU A 25 -0.66 -4.14 5.40
CA LEU A 25 -0.03 -5.45 5.37
C LEU A 25 0.84 -5.71 6.63
N THR A 26 1.56 -4.69 7.10
CA THR A 26 2.37 -4.74 8.33
C THR A 26 1.52 -5.00 9.58
N LEU A 27 0.34 -4.37 9.67
CA LEU A 27 -0.59 -4.61 10.77
C LEU A 27 -1.11 -6.05 10.77
N VAL A 28 -1.55 -6.54 9.62
CA VAL A 28 -2.06 -7.91 9.46
C VAL A 28 -0.97 -8.92 9.77
N PHE A 29 0.19 -8.80 9.12
CA PHE A 29 1.29 -9.74 9.33
C PHE A 29 1.82 -9.69 10.76
N GLY A 30 2.00 -8.47 11.33
CA GLY A 30 2.61 -8.30 12.65
C GLY A 30 1.78 -8.87 13.81
N ILE A 31 0.45 -8.98 13.66
CA ILE A 31 -0.44 -9.45 14.74
C ILE A 31 -0.95 -10.86 14.49
N MET A 32 -1.32 -11.14 13.23
CA MET A 32 -1.98 -12.39 12.86
C MET A 32 -0.99 -13.45 12.39
N ASP A 33 0.27 -13.06 12.12
CA ASP A 33 1.30 -13.91 11.49
C ASP A 33 0.80 -14.57 10.19
N LEU A 34 -0.05 -13.84 9.46
CA LEU A 34 -0.72 -14.30 8.26
C LEU A 34 -0.07 -13.68 7.02
N VAL A 35 0.50 -14.51 6.16
CA VAL A 35 0.97 -14.09 4.84
C VAL A 35 -0.23 -13.93 3.93
N ASN A 36 -0.64 -12.68 3.68
CA ASN A 36 -1.82 -12.36 2.89
C ASN A 36 -1.45 -11.79 1.52
N LEU A 37 -1.40 -12.64 0.51
CA LEU A 37 -1.17 -12.21 -0.88
C LEU A 37 -2.39 -11.49 -1.48
N ALA A 38 -3.61 -11.75 -0.98
CA ALA A 38 -4.82 -11.08 -1.44
C ALA A 38 -4.93 -9.61 -0.96
N HIS A 39 -3.95 -9.10 -0.21
CA HIS A 39 -3.92 -7.69 0.21
C HIS A 39 -3.85 -6.74 -1.00
N GLY A 40 -3.16 -7.14 -2.07
CA GLY A 40 -3.17 -6.43 -3.35
C GLY A 40 -4.54 -6.42 -4.03
N SER A 41 -5.34 -7.48 -3.87
CA SER A 41 -6.71 -7.49 -4.39
C SER A 41 -7.61 -6.49 -3.68
N LEU A 42 -7.40 -6.24 -2.37
CA LEU A 42 -8.12 -5.20 -1.63
C LEU A 42 -7.77 -3.78 -2.13
N TYR A 43 -6.52 -3.56 -2.51
CA TYR A 43 -6.09 -2.34 -3.19
C TYR A 43 -6.83 -2.18 -4.53
N MET A 44 -6.86 -3.21 -5.36
CA MET A 44 -7.59 -3.22 -6.63
C MET A 44 -9.08 -2.96 -6.42
N MET A 45 -9.73 -3.66 -5.48
CA MET A 45 -11.14 -3.47 -5.16
C MET A 45 -11.46 -2.05 -4.71
N GLY A 46 -10.59 -1.42 -3.91
CA GLY A 46 -10.73 -0.02 -3.51
C GLY A 46 -10.77 0.93 -4.71
N ALA A 47 -9.93 0.70 -5.72
CA ALA A 47 -9.92 1.47 -6.96
C ALA A 47 -11.20 1.26 -7.79
N TYR A 48 -11.67 0.02 -7.95
CA TYR A 48 -12.91 -0.31 -8.65
C TYR A 48 -14.14 0.26 -7.95
N PHE A 49 -14.23 0.16 -6.64
CA PHE A 49 -15.30 0.76 -5.86
C PHE A 49 -15.31 2.29 -5.99
N ALA A 50 -14.14 2.93 -5.95
CA ALA A 50 -14.05 4.37 -6.13
C ALA A 50 -14.55 4.81 -7.52
N ALA A 51 -14.09 4.15 -8.59
CA ALA A 51 -14.55 4.44 -9.95
C ALA A 51 -16.08 4.26 -10.07
N THR A 52 -16.63 3.20 -9.49
CA THR A 52 -18.06 2.89 -9.54
C THR A 52 -18.90 3.89 -8.74
N PHE A 53 -18.55 4.14 -7.48
CA PHE A 53 -19.35 5.00 -6.61
C PHE A 53 -19.25 6.48 -6.98
N VAL A 54 -18.10 6.94 -7.50
CA VAL A 54 -18.00 8.29 -8.04
C VAL A 54 -18.89 8.45 -9.28
N ALA A 55 -18.91 7.45 -10.16
CA ALA A 55 -19.80 7.46 -11.32
C ALA A 55 -21.29 7.43 -10.94
N TRP A 56 -21.68 6.65 -9.92
CA TRP A 56 -23.07 6.55 -9.47
C TRP A 56 -23.56 7.76 -8.70
N THR A 57 -22.71 8.35 -7.86
CA THR A 57 -23.09 9.47 -6.99
C THR A 57 -22.91 10.84 -7.65
N GLY A 58 -22.11 10.90 -8.72
CA GLY A 58 -21.69 12.17 -9.34
C GLY A 58 -20.78 13.02 -8.43
N SER A 59 -20.42 12.54 -7.23
CA SER A 59 -19.62 13.24 -6.25
C SER A 59 -18.33 12.49 -5.94
N PHE A 60 -17.21 13.15 -6.17
CA PHE A 60 -15.89 12.56 -5.91
C PHE A 60 -15.70 12.22 -4.42
N ILE A 61 -16.01 13.16 -3.52
CA ILE A 61 -15.81 12.97 -2.07
C ILE A 61 -16.73 11.88 -1.55
N PHE A 62 -18.02 11.93 -1.90
CA PHE A 62 -18.98 10.94 -1.42
C PHE A 62 -18.69 9.55 -1.98
N GLY A 63 -18.30 9.45 -3.24
CA GLY A 63 -17.87 8.20 -3.87
C GLY A 63 -16.64 7.57 -3.18
N ILE A 64 -15.65 8.40 -2.80
CA ILE A 64 -14.47 7.93 -2.06
C ILE A 64 -14.85 7.40 -0.67
N VAL A 65 -15.71 8.09 0.07
CA VAL A 65 -16.16 7.64 1.40
C VAL A 65 -16.89 6.30 1.29
N LEU A 66 -17.79 6.14 0.32
CA LEU A 66 -18.46 4.88 0.06
C LEU A 66 -17.50 3.77 -0.35
N ALA A 67 -16.51 4.06 -1.20
CA ALA A 67 -15.50 3.09 -1.62
C ALA A 67 -14.66 2.60 -0.45
N LEU A 68 -14.26 3.51 0.44
CA LEU A 68 -13.51 3.16 1.64
C LEU A 68 -14.35 2.27 2.58
N GLY A 69 -15.62 2.63 2.80
CA GLY A 69 -16.57 1.82 3.57
C GLY A 69 -16.80 0.43 2.97
N ALA A 70 -16.96 0.36 1.65
CA ALA A 70 -17.14 -0.91 0.94
C ALA A 70 -15.88 -1.80 1.02
N THR A 71 -14.68 -1.22 0.90
CA THR A 71 -13.42 -1.99 1.02
C THR A 71 -13.20 -2.46 2.46
N LEU A 72 -13.49 -1.63 3.45
CA LEU A 72 -13.48 -2.03 4.86
C LEU A 72 -14.42 -3.23 5.09
N LEU A 73 -15.66 -3.13 4.64
CA LEU A 73 -16.66 -4.19 4.77
C LEU A 73 -16.23 -5.46 4.04
N LEU A 74 -15.72 -5.33 2.81
CA LEU A 74 -15.18 -6.45 2.06
C LEU A 74 -14.05 -7.15 2.82
N GLY A 75 -13.14 -6.38 3.44
CA GLY A 75 -12.08 -6.93 4.28
C GLY A 75 -12.63 -7.70 5.47
N ILE A 76 -13.61 -7.14 6.20
CA ILE A 76 -14.26 -7.83 7.32
C ILE A 76 -14.93 -9.13 6.87
N VAL A 77 -15.66 -9.10 5.77
CA VAL A 77 -16.31 -10.28 5.20
C VAL A 77 -15.27 -11.34 4.80
N LEU A 78 -14.21 -10.92 4.13
CA LEU A 78 -13.14 -11.81 3.68
C LEU A 78 -12.43 -12.48 4.88
N GLU A 79 -12.15 -11.72 5.95
CA GLU A 79 -11.60 -12.27 7.18
C GLU A 79 -12.53 -13.30 7.79
N PHE A 80 -13.81 -12.95 7.92
CA PHE A 80 -14.80 -13.81 8.56
C PHE A 80 -15.06 -15.10 7.78
N VAL A 81 -15.16 -15.04 6.45
CA VAL A 81 -15.54 -16.16 5.59
C VAL A 81 -14.33 -17.06 5.27
N ALA A 82 -13.17 -16.46 4.97
CA ALA A 82 -12.03 -17.19 4.45
C ALA A 82 -10.85 -17.23 5.44
N LEU A 83 -10.30 -16.07 5.83
CA LEU A 83 -9.00 -16.01 6.48
C LEU A 83 -9.01 -16.52 7.92
N ARG A 84 -10.15 -16.38 8.61
CA ARG A 84 -10.33 -16.86 9.98
C ARG A 84 -10.05 -18.35 10.12
N HIS A 85 -10.30 -19.14 9.09
CA HIS A 85 -10.08 -20.58 9.07
C HIS A 85 -8.60 -20.96 8.85
N LEU A 86 -7.77 -19.98 8.50
CA LEU A 86 -6.35 -20.17 8.23
C LEU A 86 -5.45 -19.88 9.43
N TYR A 87 -5.93 -19.25 10.50
CA TYR A 87 -5.09 -18.78 11.63
C TYR A 87 -4.26 -19.86 12.35
N GLY A 88 -4.64 -21.10 12.26
CA GLY A 88 -3.90 -22.24 12.83
C GLY A 88 -3.20 -23.11 11.79
N ARG A 89 -3.14 -22.67 10.54
CA ARG A 89 -2.52 -23.39 9.44
C ARG A 89 -1.10 -22.93 9.18
N ASP A 90 -0.35 -23.70 8.41
CA ASP A 90 1.01 -23.37 8.01
C ASP A 90 1.04 -22.19 7.02
N HIS A 91 2.19 -21.50 6.93
CA HIS A 91 2.38 -20.39 6.01
C HIS A 91 2.14 -20.75 4.54
N LEU A 92 2.40 -22.02 4.14
CA LEU A 92 2.11 -22.48 2.79
C LEU A 92 0.61 -22.50 2.50
N ASP A 93 -0.23 -22.91 3.47
CA ASP A 93 -1.69 -22.86 3.34
C ASP A 93 -2.18 -21.40 3.20
N HIS A 94 -1.56 -20.47 3.93
CA HIS A 94 -1.86 -19.02 3.78
C HIS A 94 -1.58 -18.55 2.36
N VAL A 95 -0.40 -18.87 1.83
CA VAL A 95 0.01 -18.49 0.47
C VAL A 95 -0.93 -19.08 -0.56
N LEU A 96 -1.24 -20.39 -0.49
CA LEU A 96 -2.11 -21.06 -1.46
C LEU A 96 -3.54 -20.49 -1.43
N ALA A 97 -4.11 -20.32 -0.24
CA ALA A 97 -5.47 -19.81 -0.10
C ALA A 97 -5.58 -18.34 -0.56
N THR A 98 -4.61 -17.49 -0.18
CA THR A 98 -4.63 -16.09 -0.57
C THR A 98 -4.28 -15.90 -2.04
N PHE A 99 -3.49 -16.77 -2.66
CA PHE A 99 -3.30 -16.81 -4.11
C PHE A 99 -4.61 -17.19 -4.83
N GLY A 100 -5.34 -18.20 -4.32
CA GLY A 100 -6.67 -18.54 -4.82
C GLY A 100 -7.63 -17.32 -4.75
N LEU A 101 -7.56 -16.52 -3.69
CA LEU A 101 -8.34 -15.29 -3.56
C LEU A 101 -7.95 -14.23 -4.59
N ILE A 102 -6.66 -14.11 -4.97
CA ILE A 102 -6.24 -13.22 -6.07
C ILE A 102 -6.95 -13.61 -7.37
N LEU A 103 -6.92 -14.89 -7.73
CA LEU A 103 -7.59 -15.39 -8.93
C LEU A 103 -9.10 -15.14 -8.88
N PHE A 104 -9.72 -15.41 -7.74
CA PHE A 104 -11.14 -15.14 -7.51
C PHE A 104 -11.47 -13.66 -7.72
N PHE A 105 -10.72 -12.73 -7.13
CA PHE A 105 -10.98 -11.30 -7.28
C PHE A 105 -10.73 -10.80 -8.70
N ASN A 106 -9.71 -11.30 -9.40
CA ASN A 106 -9.45 -10.94 -10.79
C ASN A 106 -10.60 -11.39 -11.70
N ASP A 107 -11.10 -12.60 -11.53
CA ASP A 107 -12.23 -13.09 -12.32
C ASP A 107 -13.56 -12.44 -11.91
N ALA A 108 -13.78 -12.18 -10.63
CA ALA A 108 -14.95 -11.44 -10.15
C ALA A 108 -15.00 -10.02 -10.74
N VAL A 109 -13.85 -9.31 -10.74
CA VAL A 109 -13.74 -7.99 -11.37
C VAL A 109 -14.02 -8.06 -12.87
N ARG A 110 -13.48 -9.07 -13.56
CA ARG A 110 -13.73 -9.29 -14.98
C ARG A 110 -15.21 -9.53 -15.29
N LEU A 111 -15.90 -10.28 -14.45
CA LEU A 111 -17.33 -10.57 -14.61
C LEU A 111 -18.22 -9.35 -14.33
N ILE A 112 -17.89 -8.55 -13.31
CA ILE A 112 -18.71 -7.43 -12.87
C ILE A 112 -18.49 -6.18 -13.71
N TRP A 113 -17.23 -5.83 -13.99
CA TRP A 113 -16.84 -4.58 -14.69
C TRP A 113 -16.34 -4.81 -16.11
N GLY A 114 -16.13 -6.05 -16.51
CA GLY A 114 -15.55 -6.39 -17.81
C GLY A 114 -14.03 -6.30 -17.86
N PRO A 115 -13.42 -6.64 -19.02
CA PRO A 115 -11.97 -6.64 -19.19
C PRO A 115 -11.36 -5.25 -19.41
N ALA A 116 -12.19 -4.26 -19.77
CA ALA A 116 -11.72 -2.90 -20.03
C ALA A 116 -11.36 -2.18 -18.71
N GLY A 117 -10.26 -1.44 -18.73
CA GLY A 117 -9.90 -0.61 -17.58
C GLY A 117 -10.89 0.54 -17.38
N LEU A 118 -11.07 0.94 -16.13
CA LEU A 118 -11.89 2.09 -15.75
C LEU A 118 -11.02 3.32 -15.52
N ALA A 119 -11.50 4.49 -15.94
CA ALA A 119 -10.90 5.77 -15.60
C ALA A 119 -11.70 6.43 -14.47
N LEU A 120 -11.02 6.98 -13.49
CA LEU A 120 -11.63 7.81 -12.44
C LEU A 120 -11.31 9.27 -12.73
N PRO A 121 -12.27 10.07 -13.24
CA PRO A 121 -12.04 11.48 -13.52
C PRO A 121 -11.88 12.27 -12.24
N LEU A 122 -10.92 13.21 -12.24
CA LEU A 122 -10.74 14.16 -11.17
C LEU A 122 -11.73 15.32 -11.28
N PRO A 123 -12.27 15.82 -10.16
CA PRO A 123 -13.06 17.02 -10.18
C PRO A 123 -12.19 18.26 -10.51
N PRO A 124 -12.79 19.32 -11.13
CA PRO A 124 -12.03 20.48 -11.61
C PRO A 124 -11.13 21.15 -10.56
N TRP A 125 -11.57 21.20 -9.31
CA TRP A 125 -10.80 21.79 -8.21
C TRP A 125 -9.54 21.00 -7.80
N LEU A 126 -9.40 19.74 -8.19
CA LEU A 126 -8.19 18.92 -7.98
C LEU A 126 -7.27 18.85 -9.21
N THR A 127 -7.72 19.35 -10.37
CA THR A 127 -6.91 19.37 -11.59
C THR A 127 -6.03 20.61 -11.68
N VAL A 128 -6.35 21.67 -10.92
CA VAL A 128 -5.61 22.94 -10.94
C VAL A 128 -4.20 22.73 -10.35
N PRO A 129 -3.13 23.17 -11.06
CA PRO A 129 -1.80 23.14 -10.50
C PRO A 129 -1.63 24.22 -9.40
N VAL A 130 -1.00 23.84 -8.29
CA VAL A 130 -0.68 24.74 -7.18
C VAL A 130 0.78 25.17 -7.31
N GLN A 131 1.06 26.45 -7.19
CA GLN A 131 2.43 26.96 -7.17
C GLN A 131 3.00 26.75 -5.76
N ILE A 132 4.01 25.86 -5.66
CA ILE A 132 4.69 25.53 -4.39
C ILE A 132 5.87 26.46 -4.15
N LEU A 133 6.61 26.75 -5.21
CA LEU A 133 7.77 27.64 -5.22
C LEU A 133 7.70 28.56 -6.47
N PRO A 134 8.39 29.69 -6.50
CA PRO A 134 8.47 30.50 -7.70
C PRO A 134 8.90 29.68 -8.91
N GLY A 135 8.00 29.53 -9.90
CA GLY A 135 8.24 28.74 -11.11
C GLY A 135 8.00 27.23 -11.00
N VAL A 136 7.62 26.69 -9.84
CA VAL A 136 7.27 25.25 -9.66
C VAL A 136 5.78 25.11 -9.46
N TYR A 137 5.11 24.51 -10.45
CA TYR A 137 3.70 24.17 -10.38
C TYR A 137 3.54 22.65 -10.18
N TYR A 138 2.73 22.24 -9.21
CA TYR A 138 2.51 20.83 -8.89
C TYR A 138 1.01 20.52 -8.85
N PRO A 139 0.57 19.35 -9.38
CA PRO A 139 -0.85 19.01 -9.43
C PRO A 139 -1.47 18.96 -8.02
N ALA A 140 -2.59 19.67 -7.82
CA ALA A 140 -3.28 19.72 -6.53
C ALA A 140 -3.64 18.34 -6.00
N TYR A 141 -4.04 17.41 -6.89
CA TYR A 141 -4.38 16.05 -6.50
C TYR A 141 -3.20 15.30 -5.88
N ARG A 142 -2.00 15.42 -6.43
CA ARG A 142 -0.81 14.76 -5.87
C ARG A 142 -0.44 15.34 -4.49
N LEU A 143 -0.64 16.65 -4.28
CA LEU A 143 -0.52 17.27 -2.96
C LEU A 143 -1.57 16.72 -2.00
N ALA A 144 -2.81 16.57 -2.44
CA ALA A 144 -3.87 15.97 -1.62
C ALA A 144 -3.50 14.55 -1.17
N ILE A 145 -2.91 13.74 -2.05
CA ILE A 145 -2.40 12.40 -1.70
C ILE A 145 -1.36 12.50 -0.58
N ILE A 146 -0.38 13.39 -0.70
CA ILE A 146 0.67 13.58 0.31
C ILE A 146 0.04 13.97 1.65
N VAL A 147 -0.86 14.94 1.67
CA VAL A 147 -1.52 15.41 2.89
C VAL A 147 -2.35 14.31 3.54
N VAL A 148 -3.18 13.60 2.76
CA VAL A 148 -4.03 12.51 3.27
C VAL A 148 -3.17 11.36 3.80
N ALA A 149 -2.15 10.95 3.07
CA ALA A 149 -1.29 9.85 3.49
C ALA A 149 -0.49 10.20 4.76
N LEU A 150 0.00 11.44 4.90
CA LEU A 150 0.64 11.90 6.13
C LEU A 150 -0.35 11.99 7.31
N ALA A 151 -1.57 12.45 7.08
CA ALA A 151 -2.63 12.46 8.10
C ALA A 151 -2.96 11.04 8.57
N ILE A 152 -3.07 10.08 7.66
CA ILE A 152 -3.26 8.66 7.99
C ILE A 152 -2.04 8.08 8.73
N ALA A 153 -0.82 8.41 8.30
CA ALA A 153 0.39 7.99 9.00
C ALA A 153 0.41 8.49 10.46
N LEU A 154 0.05 9.75 10.67
CA LEU A 154 -0.08 10.34 12.01
C LEU A 154 -1.21 9.67 12.80
N MET A 155 -2.37 9.46 12.19
CA MET A 155 -3.50 8.76 12.82
C MET A 155 -3.09 7.35 13.24
N LEU A 156 -2.44 6.57 12.37
CA LEU A 156 -1.95 5.23 12.69
C LEU A 156 -0.92 5.25 13.83
N TYR A 157 -0.01 6.22 13.81
CA TYR A 157 0.94 6.40 14.91
C TYR A 157 0.23 6.64 16.24
N ILE A 158 -0.76 7.53 16.26
CA ILE A 158 -1.56 7.84 17.46
C ILE A 158 -2.35 6.60 17.89
N VAL A 159 -3.07 5.96 16.97
CA VAL A 159 -3.89 4.77 17.27
C VAL A 159 -3.02 3.65 17.86
N VAL A 160 -1.91 3.33 17.21
CA VAL A 160 -1.06 2.20 17.62
C VAL A 160 -0.28 2.53 18.90
N MET A 161 0.22 3.77 19.09
CA MET A 161 1.11 4.10 20.19
C MET A 161 0.41 4.68 21.41
N ARG A 162 -0.75 5.33 21.24
CA ARG A 162 -1.40 6.13 22.28
C ARG A 162 -2.78 5.64 22.70
N THR A 163 -3.39 4.66 22.01
CA THR A 163 -4.75 4.19 22.34
C THR A 163 -4.75 2.81 22.99
N ARG A 164 -5.89 2.47 23.65
CA ARG A 164 -6.12 1.13 24.21
C ARG A 164 -6.13 0.05 23.13
N VAL A 165 -6.69 0.35 21.95
CA VAL A 165 -6.68 -0.58 20.81
C VAL A 165 -5.24 -0.87 20.36
N GLY A 166 -4.41 0.15 20.27
CA GLY A 166 -2.99 -0.01 19.94
C GLY A 166 -2.22 -0.82 20.98
N MET A 167 -2.57 -0.69 22.26
CA MET A 167 -2.01 -1.53 23.33
C MET A 167 -2.38 -3.01 23.10
N LEU A 168 -3.64 -3.32 22.79
CA LEU A 168 -4.11 -4.68 22.50
C LEU A 168 -3.43 -5.24 21.24
N ILE A 169 -3.28 -4.41 20.20
CA ILE A 169 -2.57 -4.75 18.96
C ILE A 169 -1.13 -5.20 19.28
N ARG A 170 -0.37 -4.37 20.01
CA ARG A 170 1.03 -4.68 20.34
C ARG A 170 1.16 -5.89 21.28
N ALA A 171 0.25 -6.02 22.23
CA ALA A 171 0.21 -7.15 23.14
C ALA A 171 -0.16 -8.44 22.41
N GLY A 172 -1.13 -8.41 21.44
CA GLY A 172 -1.50 -9.54 20.58
C GLY A 172 -0.35 -9.99 19.66
N ALA A 173 0.42 -9.04 19.15
CA ALA A 173 1.62 -9.31 18.38
C ALA A 173 2.74 -9.96 19.23
N SER A 174 2.81 -9.68 20.53
CA SER A 174 3.82 -10.26 21.42
C SER A 174 3.45 -11.66 21.92
N ASN A 175 2.23 -11.85 22.40
CA ASN A 175 1.75 -13.15 22.90
C ASN A 175 0.23 -13.25 22.83
N ARG A 176 -0.27 -13.86 21.75
CA ARG A 176 -1.71 -14.04 21.50
C ARG A 176 -2.40 -14.94 22.51
N GLU A 177 -1.71 -15.97 23.04
CA GLU A 177 -2.29 -16.92 24.00
C GLU A 177 -2.50 -16.27 25.35
N MET A 178 -1.52 -15.49 25.81
CA MET A 178 -1.60 -14.75 27.05
C MET A 178 -2.78 -13.77 27.06
N ILE A 179 -2.97 -13.04 25.95
CA ILE A 179 -4.08 -12.08 25.82
C ILE A 179 -5.43 -12.77 25.81
N GLY A 180 -5.52 -13.95 25.16
CA GLY A 180 -6.71 -14.79 25.22
C GLY A 180 -7.03 -15.25 26.64
N ALA A 181 -6.02 -15.64 27.40
CA ALA A 181 -6.16 -16.02 28.81
C ALA A 181 -6.62 -14.86 29.71
N LEU A 182 -6.30 -13.60 29.35
CA LEU A 182 -6.77 -12.38 30.01
C LEU A 182 -8.22 -11.99 29.64
N GLY A 183 -8.94 -12.84 28.87
CA GLY A 183 -10.34 -12.64 28.53
C GLY A 183 -10.59 -11.72 27.31
N ILE A 184 -9.54 -11.33 26.56
CA ILE A 184 -9.70 -10.50 25.37
C ILE A 184 -10.09 -11.36 24.18
N ASN A 185 -11.13 -10.93 23.47
CA ASN A 185 -11.58 -11.62 22.25
C ASN A 185 -10.62 -11.38 21.09
N ILE A 186 -9.67 -12.31 20.90
CA ILE A 186 -8.65 -12.24 19.84
C ILE A 186 -9.28 -12.25 18.46
N LYS A 187 -10.38 -12.99 18.24
CA LYS A 187 -11.06 -13.04 16.93
C LYS A 187 -11.58 -11.66 16.53
N LEU A 188 -12.21 -10.95 17.47
CA LEU A 188 -12.67 -9.58 17.23
C LEU A 188 -11.50 -8.62 16.94
N LEU A 189 -10.39 -8.75 17.69
CA LEU A 189 -9.20 -7.96 17.46
C LEU A 189 -8.63 -8.19 16.04
N TYR A 190 -8.59 -9.43 15.60
CA TYR A 190 -8.11 -9.78 14.25
C TYR A 190 -9.02 -9.22 13.16
N THR A 191 -10.35 -9.34 13.32
CA THR A 191 -11.32 -8.75 12.39
C THR A 191 -11.15 -7.24 12.27
N LEU A 192 -10.95 -6.53 13.39
CA LEU A 192 -10.75 -5.07 13.39
C LEU A 192 -9.42 -4.69 12.71
N VAL A 193 -8.36 -5.42 13.00
CA VAL A 193 -7.03 -5.19 12.40
C VAL A 193 -7.04 -5.47 10.92
N PHE A 194 -7.67 -6.58 10.51
CA PHE A 194 -7.79 -6.92 9.09
C PHE A 194 -8.65 -5.93 8.33
N GLY A 195 -9.79 -5.52 8.92
CA GLY A 195 -10.65 -4.49 8.34
C GLY A 195 -9.92 -3.15 8.16
N LEU A 196 -9.15 -2.73 9.17
CA LEU A 196 -8.31 -1.53 9.07
C LEU A 196 -7.23 -1.68 7.99
N GLY A 197 -6.58 -2.84 7.92
CA GLY A 197 -5.61 -3.14 6.86
C GLY A 197 -6.24 -3.08 5.47
N ALA A 198 -7.43 -3.66 5.31
CA ALA A 198 -8.20 -3.61 4.06
C ALA A 198 -8.58 -2.17 3.66
N ALA A 199 -9.01 -1.36 4.63
CA ALA A 199 -9.32 0.05 4.40
C ALA A 199 -8.08 0.84 3.95
N LEU A 200 -6.91 0.57 4.53
CA LEU A 200 -5.64 1.21 4.11
C LEU A 200 -5.22 0.79 2.70
N ALA A 201 -5.34 -0.50 2.37
CA ALA A 201 -5.09 -1.00 1.02
C ALA A 201 -6.06 -0.37 0.01
N GLY A 202 -7.35 -0.35 0.33
CA GLY A 202 -8.36 0.29 -0.49
C GLY A 202 -8.13 1.79 -0.65
N LEU A 203 -7.73 2.49 0.40
CA LEU A 203 -7.37 3.91 0.34
C LEU A 203 -6.18 4.15 -0.61
N ALA A 204 -5.15 3.33 -0.55
CA ALA A 204 -4.03 3.42 -1.49
C ALA A 204 -4.49 3.20 -2.94
N GLY A 205 -5.35 2.21 -3.19
CA GLY A 205 -5.90 1.90 -4.50
C GLY A 205 -6.79 3.01 -5.06
N LEU A 206 -7.73 3.50 -4.26
CA LEU A 206 -8.63 4.58 -4.68
C LEU A 206 -7.88 5.90 -4.93
N MET A 207 -6.81 6.18 -4.17
CA MET A 207 -5.98 7.36 -4.40
C MET A 207 -5.11 7.24 -5.64
N GLN A 208 -4.74 6.03 -6.04
CA GLN A 208 -3.99 5.80 -7.28
C GLN A 208 -4.90 5.80 -8.53
N ALA A 209 -6.19 5.49 -8.39
CA ALA A 209 -7.15 5.34 -9.49
C ALA A 209 -7.23 6.53 -10.46
N PRO A 210 -7.17 7.82 -10.03
CA PRO A 210 -7.14 8.95 -10.95
C PRO A 210 -5.80 9.15 -11.68
N ILE A 211 -4.72 8.53 -11.21
CA ILE A 211 -3.37 8.67 -11.80
C ILE A 211 -3.12 7.55 -12.82
N LEU A 212 -3.58 6.34 -12.52
CA LEU A 212 -3.45 5.17 -13.36
C LEU A 212 -4.83 4.62 -13.72
N THR A 213 -4.94 4.03 -14.90
CA THR A 213 -6.15 3.29 -15.27
C THR A 213 -6.37 2.14 -14.29
N VAL A 214 -7.58 2.05 -13.76
CA VAL A 214 -8.00 0.93 -12.90
C VAL A 214 -8.17 -0.31 -13.77
N GLN A 215 -7.37 -1.32 -13.54
CA GLN A 215 -7.34 -2.53 -14.38
C GLN A 215 -7.16 -3.80 -13.53
N ILE A 216 -7.56 -4.92 -14.10
CA ILE A 216 -7.41 -6.24 -13.49
C ILE A 216 -5.90 -6.52 -13.28
N GLY A 217 -5.54 -7.08 -12.13
CA GLY A 217 -4.15 -7.41 -11.78
C GLY A 217 -3.31 -6.23 -11.27
N MET A 218 -3.87 -5.01 -11.19
CA MET A 218 -3.11 -3.84 -10.69
C MET A 218 -2.60 -4.03 -9.25
N GLY A 219 -3.27 -4.86 -8.46
CA GLY A 219 -2.90 -5.12 -7.08
C GLY A 219 -1.66 -5.99 -6.91
N GLU A 220 -1.36 -6.87 -7.85
CA GLU A 220 -0.26 -7.85 -7.76
C GLU A 220 1.10 -7.16 -7.85
N ASN A 221 1.27 -6.27 -8.81
CA ASN A 221 2.52 -5.54 -9.00
C ASN A 221 2.87 -4.66 -7.79
N ILE A 222 1.87 -3.97 -7.23
CA ILE A 222 2.08 -3.08 -6.09
C ILE A 222 2.28 -3.87 -4.80
N LEU A 223 1.69 -5.05 -4.69
CA LEU A 223 1.86 -5.95 -3.54
C LEU A 223 3.32 -6.39 -3.38
N ILE A 224 4.02 -6.70 -4.47
CA ILE A 224 5.44 -7.06 -4.43
C ILE A 224 6.25 -5.94 -3.80
N LEU A 225 6.00 -4.68 -4.18
CA LEU A 225 6.67 -3.52 -3.59
C LEU A 225 6.31 -3.36 -2.10
N ALA A 226 5.06 -3.63 -1.70
CA ALA A 226 4.66 -3.60 -0.30
C ALA A 226 5.41 -4.65 0.52
N PHE A 227 5.61 -5.87 0.00
CA PHE A 227 6.44 -6.88 0.65
C PHE A 227 7.90 -6.44 0.78
N VAL A 228 8.48 -5.87 -0.26
CA VAL A 228 9.84 -5.31 -0.20
C VAL A 228 9.94 -4.26 0.91
N ILE A 229 8.96 -3.38 1.03
CA ILE A 229 8.92 -2.32 2.04
C ILE A 229 8.86 -2.90 3.45
N ILE A 230 7.99 -3.90 3.71
CA ILE A 230 7.90 -4.49 5.05
C ILE A 230 9.15 -5.27 5.43
N VAL A 231 9.83 -5.88 4.46
CA VAL A 231 11.10 -6.58 4.66
C VAL A 231 12.23 -5.57 4.96
N ILE A 232 12.36 -4.52 4.16
CA ILE A 232 13.34 -3.44 4.40
C ILE A 232 13.08 -2.77 5.74
N GLY A 233 11.81 -2.42 6.01
CA GLY A 233 11.40 -1.71 7.21
C GLY A 233 11.53 -2.53 8.49
N GLY A 234 11.38 -3.84 8.38
CA GLY A 234 11.27 -4.81 9.47
C GLY A 234 9.82 -5.23 9.69
N ILE A 235 9.59 -6.53 9.65
CA ILE A 235 8.27 -7.15 9.73
C ILE A 235 7.56 -6.73 11.04
N GLY A 236 6.31 -6.27 10.93
CA GLY A 236 5.51 -5.80 12.08
C GLY A 236 5.83 -4.38 12.55
N SER A 237 6.76 -3.66 11.90
CA SER A 237 7.17 -2.30 12.28
C SER A 237 6.53 -1.24 11.37
N ILE A 238 5.50 -0.54 11.85
CA ILE A 238 4.87 0.56 11.09
C ILE A 238 5.85 1.71 10.83
N ARG A 239 6.74 2.01 11.80
CA ARG A 239 7.78 3.05 11.63
C ARG A 239 8.77 2.65 10.56
N GLY A 240 9.19 1.38 10.58
CA GLY A 240 10.07 0.82 9.57
C GLY A 240 9.43 0.84 8.18
N ALA A 241 8.17 0.42 8.06
CA ALA A 241 7.41 0.48 6.81
C ALA A 241 7.28 1.92 6.27
N PHE A 242 7.08 2.92 7.14
CA PHE A 242 7.01 4.33 6.73
C PHE A 242 8.30 4.82 6.09
N LEU A 243 9.44 4.61 6.76
CA LEU A 243 10.74 5.04 6.26
C LEU A 243 11.13 4.26 5.00
N ALA A 244 10.96 2.93 5.02
CA ALA A 244 11.26 2.09 3.87
C ALA A 244 10.42 2.47 2.64
N ALA A 245 9.13 2.77 2.82
CA ALA A 245 8.25 3.20 1.74
C ALA A 245 8.72 4.51 1.09
N ILE A 246 9.13 5.49 1.89
CA ILE A 246 9.68 6.75 1.37
C ILE A 246 10.97 6.47 0.60
N PHE A 247 11.89 5.67 1.13
CA PHE A 247 13.14 5.32 0.43
C PHE A 247 12.87 4.59 -0.89
N VAL A 248 12.00 3.60 -0.89
CA VAL A 248 11.62 2.85 -2.10
C VAL A 248 10.97 3.77 -3.13
N GLY A 249 10.01 4.61 -2.72
CA GLY A 249 9.35 5.57 -3.60
C GLY A 249 10.33 6.59 -4.20
N MET A 250 11.30 7.07 -3.42
CA MET A 250 12.36 7.95 -3.89
C MET A 250 13.27 7.26 -4.90
N ILE A 251 13.76 6.06 -4.58
CA ILE A 251 14.66 5.30 -5.46
C ILE A 251 13.96 4.98 -6.79
N ASP A 252 12.71 4.54 -6.77
CA ASP A 252 11.96 4.25 -7.99
C ASP A 252 11.78 5.51 -8.85
N THR A 253 11.32 6.59 -8.25
CA THR A 253 10.98 7.82 -8.98
C THR A 253 12.22 8.54 -9.49
N LEU A 254 13.23 8.74 -8.64
CA LEU A 254 14.47 9.40 -9.04
C LEU A 254 15.26 8.53 -10.01
N GLY A 255 15.27 7.22 -9.80
CA GLY A 255 15.89 6.27 -10.72
C GLY A 255 15.29 6.37 -12.13
N ARG A 256 13.96 6.28 -12.24
CA ARG A 256 13.26 6.42 -13.55
C ARG A 256 13.47 7.79 -14.18
N ALA A 257 13.59 8.85 -13.40
CA ALA A 257 13.76 10.21 -13.91
C ALA A 257 15.18 10.51 -14.39
N PHE A 258 16.22 10.07 -13.66
CA PHE A 258 17.60 10.48 -13.91
C PHE A 258 18.50 9.39 -14.51
N LEU A 259 18.14 8.12 -14.36
CA LEU A 259 18.94 7.02 -14.90
C LEU A 259 19.05 7.03 -16.45
N PRO A 260 18.00 7.40 -17.21
CA PRO A 260 18.12 7.53 -18.67
C PRO A 260 19.22 8.50 -19.08
N ASP A 261 19.32 9.66 -18.45
CA ASP A 261 20.33 10.68 -18.79
C ASP A 261 21.75 10.23 -18.41
N LEU A 262 21.87 9.49 -17.32
CA LEU A 262 23.15 8.90 -16.91
C LEU A 262 23.60 7.82 -17.91
N LEU A 263 22.67 6.93 -18.30
CA LEU A 263 22.94 5.84 -19.22
C LEU A 263 23.23 6.31 -20.64
N ARG A 264 22.64 7.41 -21.11
CA ARG A 264 22.94 8.02 -22.41
C ARG A 264 24.40 8.44 -22.58
N LYS A 265 25.16 8.58 -21.49
CA LYS A 265 26.61 8.85 -21.57
C LYS A 265 27.43 7.63 -22.01
N ILE A 266 26.87 6.42 -21.88
CA ILE A 266 27.55 5.15 -22.10
C ILE A 266 26.84 4.32 -23.20
N LEU A 267 25.50 4.46 -23.29
CA LEU A 267 24.65 3.68 -24.19
C LEU A 267 24.00 4.58 -25.24
N SER A 268 23.50 3.97 -26.33
CA SER A 268 22.65 4.68 -27.28
C SER A 268 21.36 5.17 -26.62
N SER A 269 20.77 6.24 -27.15
CA SER A 269 19.56 6.86 -26.58
C SER A 269 18.39 5.84 -26.46
N ALA A 270 18.21 4.97 -27.45
CA ALA A 270 17.20 3.92 -27.43
C ALA A 270 17.47 2.87 -26.35
N ALA A 271 18.70 2.38 -26.25
CA ALA A 271 19.10 1.41 -25.23
C ALA A 271 18.97 2.00 -23.80
N ALA A 272 19.37 3.24 -23.60
CA ALA A 272 19.28 3.92 -22.32
C ALA A 272 17.82 4.07 -21.84
N SER A 273 16.91 4.48 -22.74
CA SER A 273 15.49 4.63 -22.38
C SER A 273 14.78 3.30 -22.09
N THR A 274 15.21 2.21 -22.69
CA THR A 274 14.66 0.86 -22.44
C THR A 274 15.24 0.25 -21.17
N ALA A 275 16.55 0.43 -20.91
CA ALA A 275 17.22 -0.17 -19.75
C ALA A 275 16.91 0.57 -18.43
N ALA A 276 16.71 1.88 -18.46
CA ALA A 276 16.56 2.69 -17.23
C ALA A 276 15.39 2.27 -16.32
N PRO A 277 14.17 1.99 -16.82
CA PRO A 277 13.07 1.53 -15.97
C PRO A 277 13.36 0.18 -15.28
N ALA A 278 13.96 -0.76 -16.04
CA ALA A 278 14.32 -2.06 -15.51
C ALA A 278 15.40 -1.94 -14.41
N LEU A 279 16.44 -1.16 -14.66
CA LEU A 279 17.50 -0.92 -13.70
C LEU A 279 16.99 -0.19 -12.45
N SER A 280 16.06 0.79 -12.59
CA SER A 280 15.44 1.46 -11.43
C SER A 280 14.70 0.47 -10.55
N SER A 281 13.92 -0.45 -11.14
CA SER A 281 13.22 -1.49 -10.39
C SER A 281 14.21 -2.46 -9.74
N MET A 282 15.30 -2.82 -10.41
CA MET A 282 16.36 -3.66 -9.82
C MET A 282 17.05 -3.01 -8.62
N LEU A 283 17.22 -1.69 -8.61
CA LEU A 283 17.82 -0.97 -7.46
C LEU A 283 17.01 -1.17 -6.18
N ILE A 284 15.69 -1.27 -6.26
CA ILE A 284 14.82 -1.51 -5.10
C ILE A 284 15.12 -2.90 -4.49
N TYR A 285 15.21 -3.93 -5.33
CA TYR A 285 15.50 -5.30 -4.88
C TYR A 285 16.95 -5.43 -4.41
N LEU A 286 17.88 -4.73 -5.04
CA LEU A 286 19.27 -4.66 -4.59
C LEU A 286 19.37 -3.99 -3.20
N LEU A 287 18.64 -2.90 -3.00
CA LEU A 287 18.54 -2.27 -1.67
C LEU A 287 18.00 -3.26 -0.63
N MET A 288 16.96 -3.99 -0.96
CA MET A 288 16.40 -5.02 -0.07
C MET A 288 17.46 -6.08 0.27
N ALA A 289 18.17 -6.60 -0.73
CA ALA A 289 19.22 -7.60 -0.52
C ALA A 289 20.36 -7.05 0.38
N ILE A 290 20.80 -5.81 0.14
CA ILE A 290 21.82 -5.15 0.96
C ILE A 290 21.34 -5.01 2.41
N VAL A 291 20.10 -4.54 2.61
CA VAL A 291 19.53 -4.40 3.96
C VAL A 291 19.47 -5.75 4.67
N LEU A 292 19.01 -6.81 4.00
CA LEU A 292 18.93 -8.15 4.61
C LEU A 292 20.29 -8.74 4.96
N VAL A 293 21.33 -8.47 4.16
CA VAL A 293 22.70 -8.91 4.46
C VAL A 293 23.26 -8.19 5.68
N ILE A 294 22.99 -6.88 5.81
CA ILE A 294 23.52 -6.06 6.92
C ILE A 294 22.65 -6.19 8.18
N ARG A 295 21.33 -6.25 8.00
CA ARG A 295 20.32 -6.34 9.08
C ARG A 295 19.21 -7.31 8.68
N PRO A 296 19.34 -8.61 8.99
CA PRO A 296 18.34 -9.64 8.62
C PRO A 296 16.93 -9.38 9.14
N GLU A 297 16.80 -8.64 10.24
CA GLU A 297 15.50 -8.28 10.85
C GLU A 297 14.88 -7.00 10.26
N GLY A 298 15.52 -6.38 9.25
CA GLY A 298 15.15 -5.09 8.68
C GLY A 298 15.77 -3.90 9.42
N LEU A 299 15.53 -2.67 8.91
CA LEU A 299 16.12 -1.44 9.45
C LEU A 299 15.60 -1.09 10.85
N PHE A 300 14.33 -1.35 11.12
CA PHE A 300 13.63 -1.01 12.37
C PHE A 300 12.75 -2.17 12.83
N PRO A 301 13.33 -3.28 13.29
CA PRO A 301 12.54 -4.44 13.69
C PRO A 301 11.55 -4.07 14.80
N ALA A 302 10.38 -4.69 14.77
CA ALA A 302 9.47 -4.61 15.89
C ALA A 302 10.17 -5.20 17.12
N SER A 303 10.33 -4.39 18.18
CA SER A 303 11.04 -4.81 19.41
C SER A 303 10.40 -6.08 19.95
N LYS A 304 11.08 -7.20 19.80
CA LYS A 304 10.82 -8.41 20.62
C LYS A 304 11.27 -8.07 22.03
N ARG A 305 10.37 -7.60 22.89
CA ARG A 305 10.55 -7.58 24.34
C ARG A 305 9.90 -8.76 24.97
#